data_4b7c7b5e35e8185638e14de4929ade99
#
_entry.id   4b7c7b5e35e8185638e14de4929ade99
#
_cell.length_a   1.000
_cell.length_b   1.000
_cell.length_c   1.000
_cell.angle_alpha   90.00
_cell.angle_beta   90.00
_cell.angle_gamma   90.00
#
_symmetry.space_group_name_H-M   'P 1'
#
loop_
_entity.id
_entity.type
_entity.pdbx_description
1 polymer ?
#
loop_
_entity_poly.entity_id
_entity_poly.type
_entity_poly.pdbx_seq_one_letter_code
_entity_poly.pdbx_strand_id
1 'polypeptide(L)'
;MFVEKGKIHYDDDEGFRITVGVGKGISDYYRSLIPPNRNAIKPRWSAHITAVRPEIEIPPLIRYWGNYEGEDVEFIYDPYIMEGNGYFWLNCWSKRLEVIREELGLPNISKYSMIPPEFKKTFHITIAKYEEIFDNSKPPEP
;
A
#
# COMPACT_ATOMS: atom_id res chain seq x y z
N MET A 1 17.07 0.89 -3.49
CA MET A 1 15.78 0.33 -3.11
C MET A 1 15.99 -0.91 -2.26
N PHE A 2 15.02 -1.19 -1.41
CA PHE A 2 15.12 -2.30 -0.46
C PHE A 2 14.05 -3.33 -0.75
N VAL A 3 14.37 -4.61 -0.51
CA VAL A 3 13.47 -5.73 -0.73
C VAL A 3 12.93 -6.18 0.61
N GLU A 4 11.62 -6.39 0.69
CA GLU A 4 10.92 -6.85 1.88
C GLU A 4 9.82 -7.84 1.52
N LYS A 5 9.24 -8.47 2.53
CA LYS A 5 8.10 -9.37 2.38
C LYS A 5 7.03 -9.05 3.41
N GLY A 6 5.79 -9.31 3.03
CA GLY A 6 4.66 -9.20 3.94
C GLY A 6 3.60 -10.23 3.60
N LYS A 7 2.70 -10.47 4.54
CA LYS A 7 1.59 -11.41 4.34
C LYS A 7 0.45 -10.72 3.61
N ILE A 8 -0.08 -11.39 2.58
CA ILE A 8 -1.25 -10.90 1.86
C ILE A 8 -2.52 -11.25 2.62
N HIS A 9 -3.47 -10.33 2.63
CA HIS A 9 -4.75 -10.51 3.30
C HIS A 9 -5.88 -10.00 2.41
N TYR A 10 -6.92 -10.82 2.24
CA TYR A 10 -8.12 -10.49 1.47
C TYR A 10 -9.26 -10.19 2.43
N ASP A 11 -10.01 -9.12 2.13
CA ASP A 11 -11.16 -8.71 2.92
C ASP A 11 -12.27 -8.23 1.98
N ASP A 12 -13.48 -8.74 2.14
CA ASP A 12 -14.62 -8.37 1.31
C ASP A 12 -15.83 -7.86 2.11
N ASP A 13 -15.65 -7.51 3.38
CA ASP A 13 -16.75 -7.05 4.24
C ASP A 13 -17.38 -5.75 3.74
N GLU A 14 -16.57 -4.80 3.31
CA GLU A 14 -17.03 -3.48 2.85
C GLU A 14 -16.44 -3.16 1.48
N GLY A 15 -16.61 -4.07 0.54
CA GLY A 15 -15.96 -3.99 -0.76
C GLY A 15 -14.72 -4.88 -0.78
N PHE A 16 -14.09 -4.98 -1.94
CA PHE A 16 -12.96 -5.87 -2.13
C PHE A 16 -11.66 -5.17 -1.79
N ARG A 17 -10.98 -5.65 -0.76
CA ARG A 17 -9.70 -5.08 -0.33
C ARG A 17 -8.64 -6.17 -0.25
N ILE A 18 -7.48 -5.89 -0.83
CA ILE A 18 -6.29 -6.72 -0.63
C ILE A 18 -5.22 -5.82 -0.01
N THR A 19 -4.66 -6.27 1.11
CA THR A 19 -3.55 -5.59 1.76
C THR A 19 -2.38 -6.54 1.93
N VAL A 20 -1.18 -5.97 2.03
CA VAL A 20 0.04 -6.68 2.41
C VAL A 20 0.61 -5.99 3.63
N GLY A 21 0.76 -6.73 4.71
CA GLY A 21 1.31 -6.16 5.95
C GLY A 21 2.76 -5.75 5.76
N VAL A 22 3.13 -4.60 6.33
CA VAL A 22 4.49 -4.08 6.28
C VAL A 22 5.02 -4.04 7.72
N GLY A 23 6.27 -4.46 7.90
CA GLY A 23 6.89 -4.49 9.22
C GLY A 23 6.85 -3.13 9.90
N LYS A 24 6.47 -3.14 11.19
CA LYS A 24 6.37 -1.92 12.01
C LYS A 24 7.68 -1.13 12.03
N GLY A 25 8.81 -1.83 12.01
CA GLY A 25 10.12 -1.18 12.03
C GLY A 25 10.36 -0.27 10.83
N ILE A 26 9.83 -0.63 9.66
CA ILE A 26 9.96 0.20 8.46
C ILE A 26 9.20 1.50 8.65
N SER A 27 7.93 1.43 8.98
CA SER A 27 7.11 2.64 9.12
C SER A 27 7.60 3.55 10.25
N ASP A 28 7.98 2.96 11.40
CA ASP A 28 8.48 3.73 12.53
C ASP A 28 9.78 4.44 12.20
N TYR A 29 10.70 3.74 11.52
CA TYR A 29 11.98 4.33 11.15
C TYR A 29 11.79 5.54 10.22
N TYR A 30 11.06 5.38 9.13
CA TYR A 30 10.90 6.46 8.16
C TYR A 30 10.07 7.61 8.74
N ARG A 31 9.07 7.34 9.56
CA ARG A 31 8.33 8.40 10.24
C ARG A 31 9.25 9.22 11.15
N SER A 32 10.22 8.57 11.78
CA SER A 32 11.17 9.27 12.66
C SER A 32 12.06 10.26 11.90
N LEU A 33 12.19 10.11 10.58
CA LEU A 33 12.99 11.01 9.75
C LEU A 33 12.23 12.28 9.34
N ILE A 34 10.92 12.32 9.56
CA ILE A 34 10.12 13.51 9.24
C ILE A 34 10.40 14.59 10.30
N PRO A 35 10.75 15.82 9.89
CA PRO A 35 11.04 16.88 10.87
C PRO A 35 9.86 17.13 11.80
N PRO A 36 10.11 17.36 13.11
CA PRO A 36 9.02 17.55 14.09
C PRO A 36 8.07 18.70 13.75
N ASN A 37 8.56 19.75 13.09
CA ASN A 37 7.74 20.91 12.74
C ASN A 37 6.71 20.62 11.64
N ARG A 38 6.75 19.43 11.04
CA ARG A 38 5.77 19.04 10.03
C ARG A 38 4.49 18.45 10.66
N ASN A 39 4.46 18.28 11.98
CA ASN A 39 3.30 17.77 12.72
C ASN A 39 2.79 16.43 12.19
N ALA A 40 3.73 15.55 11.83
CA ALA A 40 3.41 14.21 11.36
C ALA A 40 3.22 13.28 12.54
N ILE A 41 2.13 12.51 12.52
CA ILE A 41 1.83 11.52 13.57
C ILE A 41 1.60 10.15 12.95
N LYS A 42 1.60 9.13 13.80
CA LYS A 42 1.36 7.76 13.41
C LYS A 42 -0.07 7.61 12.89
N PRO A 43 -0.27 6.95 11.73
CA PRO A 43 -1.61 6.62 11.27
C PRO A 43 -2.31 5.68 12.23
N ARG A 44 -3.62 5.71 12.23
CA ARG A 44 -4.45 4.84 13.08
C ARG A 44 -4.22 3.36 12.79
N TRP A 45 -3.99 3.02 11.52
CA TRP A 45 -3.85 1.64 11.07
C TRP A 45 -2.39 1.26 10.93
N SER A 46 -2.09 -0.02 11.18
CA SER A 46 -0.74 -0.54 10.98
C SER A 46 -0.32 -0.41 9.52
N ALA A 47 0.99 -0.29 9.32
CA ALA A 47 1.54 -0.10 7.98
C ALA A 47 1.20 -1.26 7.06
N HIS A 48 0.78 -0.94 5.85
CA HIS A 48 0.38 -1.92 4.86
C HIS A 48 0.47 -1.33 3.46
N ILE A 49 0.47 -2.23 2.46
CA ILE A 49 0.27 -1.88 1.06
C ILE A 49 -1.18 -2.22 0.73
N THR A 50 -1.93 -1.30 0.13
CA THR A 50 -3.25 -1.60 -0.39
C THR A 50 -3.13 -1.96 -1.86
N ALA A 51 -3.37 -3.23 -2.19
CA ALA A 51 -3.23 -3.74 -3.56
C ALA A 51 -4.53 -3.67 -4.35
N VAL A 52 -5.68 -3.77 -3.69
CA VAL A 52 -7.01 -3.58 -4.29
C VAL A 52 -7.80 -2.65 -3.37
N ARG A 53 -8.35 -1.60 -3.95
CA ARG A 53 -9.02 -0.51 -3.20
C ARG A 53 -10.53 -0.72 -3.20
N PRO A 54 -11.14 -0.91 -2.03
CA PRO A 54 -12.56 -1.28 -1.94
C PRO A 54 -13.51 -0.21 -2.45
N GLU A 55 -13.10 1.06 -2.45
CA GLU A 55 -13.96 2.18 -2.85
C GLU A 55 -14.13 2.28 -4.36
N ILE A 56 -13.13 1.82 -5.13
CA ILE A 56 -13.09 2.11 -6.56
C ILE A 56 -12.79 0.90 -7.44
N GLU A 57 -12.44 -0.24 -6.87
CA GLU A 57 -12.05 -1.40 -7.65
C GLU A 57 -12.94 -2.61 -7.33
N ILE A 58 -13.58 -3.15 -8.37
CA ILE A 58 -14.39 -4.36 -8.26
C ILE A 58 -13.79 -5.39 -9.20
N PRO A 59 -13.19 -6.47 -8.66
CA PRO A 59 -12.57 -7.49 -9.52
C PRO A 59 -13.58 -8.20 -10.41
N PRO A 60 -13.44 -8.17 -11.75
CA PRO A 60 -14.34 -8.89 -12.63
C PRO A 60 -14.24 -10.40 -12.50
N LEU A 61 -13.04 -10.92 -12.17
CA LEU A 61 -12.80 -12.36 -12.09
C LEU A 61 -12.78 -12.83 -10.64
N ILE A 62 -13.91 -12.65 -9.97
CA ILE A 62 -14.05 -12.89 -8.53
C ILE A 62 -13.77 -14.34 -8.11
N ARG A 63 -13.83 -15.29 -9.04
CA ARG A 63 -13.54 -16.70 -8.75
C ARG A 63 -12.11 -16.93 -8.25
N TYR A 64 -11.21 -15.98 -8.50
CA TYR A 64 -9.81 -16.06 -8.03
C TYR A 64 -9.59 -15.34 -6.72
N TRP A 65 -10.65 -14.79 -6.13
CA TRP A 65 -10.54 -14.03 -4.87
C TRP A 65 -10.14 -14.95 -3.72
N GLY A 66 -9.21 -14.49 -2.90
CA GLY A 66 -8.77 -15.22 -1.71
C GLY A 66 -7.73 -16.30 -1.96
N ASN A 67 -7.32 -16.54 -3.21
CA ASN A 67 -6.46 -17.67 -3.56
C ASN A 67 -5.13 -17.70 -2.82
N TYR A 68 -4.60 -16.55 -2.42
CA TYR A 68 -3.26 -16.46 -1.84
C TYR A 68 -3.27 -15.93 -0.41
N GLU A 69 -4.41 -16.04 0.27
CA GLU A 69 -4.54 -15.57 1.65
C GLU A 69 -3.41 -16.12 2.54
N GLY A 70 -2.70 -15.22 3.22
CA GLY A 70 -1.64 -15.60 4.15
C GLY A 70 -0.28 -15.90 3.53
N GLU A 71 -0.15 -15.87 2.20
CA GLU A 71 1.14 -16.10 1.56
C GLU A 71 2.07 -14.89 1.73
N ASP A 72 3.36 -15.14 1.67
CA ASP A 72 4.36 -14.07 1.64
C ASP A 72 4.39 -13.43 0.26
N VAL A 73 4.35 -12.11 0.24
CA VAL A 73 4.48 -11.31 -0.98
C VAL A 73 5.73 -10.47 -0.89
N GLU A 74 6.61 -10.62 -1.87
CA GLU A 74 7.81 -9.80 -1.97
C GLU A 74 7.48 -8.47 -2.63
N PHE A 75 8.07 -7.41 -2.10
CA PHE A 75 7.98 -6.08 -2.69
C PHE A 75 9.30 -5.34 -2.50
N ILE A 76 9.53 -4.34 -3.35
CA ILE A 76 10.64 -3.40 -3.16
C ILE A 76 10.07 -2.04 -2.84
N TYR A 77 10.78 -1.24 -2.05
CA TYR A 77 10.35 0.11 -1.74
C TYR A 77 11.48 1.12 -1.90
N ASP A 78 11.10 2.34 -2.21
CA ASP A 78 12.01 3.47 -2.33
C ASP A 78 12.05 4.18 -0.97
N PRO A 79 13.25 4.41 -0.40
CA PRO A 79 13.37 5.08 0.90
C PRO A 79 13.03 6.57 0.86
N TYR A 80 12.77 7.14 -0.29
CA TYR A 80 12.39 8.55 -0.38
C TYR A 80 10.96 8.78 0.11
N ILE A 81 10.82 9.66 1.11
CA ILE A 81 9.51 9.95 1.70
C ILE A 81 8.74 10.91 0.81
N MET A 82 7.58 10.46 0.34
CA MET A 82 6.65 11.25 -0.45
C MET A 82 5.61 11.90 0.47
N GLU A 83 5.06 13.02 0.02
CA GLU A 83 4.08 13.78 0.79
C GLU A 83 2.98 14.30 -0.13
N GLY A 84 1.73 14.20 0.32
CA GLY A 84 0.58 14.73 -0.40
C GLY A 84 -0.72 14.34 0.27
N ASN A 85 -1.77 15.14 0.04
CA ASN A 85 -3.12 14.89 0.54
C ASN A 85 -3.21 14.61 2.04
N GLY A 86 -2.31 15.19 2.83
CA GLY A 86 -2.31 15.02 4.28
C GLY A 86 -1.57 13.79 4.77
N TYR A 87 -0.87 13.07 3.90
CA TYR A 87 -0.17 11.84 4.25
C TYR A 87 1.28 11.87 3.79
N PHE A 88 2.08 11.03 4.43
CA PHE A 88 3.46 10.73 4.04
C PHE A 88 3.55 9.25 3.72
N TRP A 89 4.23 8.89 2.63
CA TRP A 89 4.32 7.50 2.21
C TRP A 89 5.63 7.19 1.51
N LEU A 90 5.90 5.89 1.36
CA LEU A 90 6.98 5.37 0.53
C LEU A 90 6.35 4.71 -0.71
N ASN A 91 6.92 4.98 -1.87
CA ASN A 91 6.52 4.25 -3.07
C ASN A 91 7.10 2.84 -3.03
N CYS A 92 6.32 1.88 -3.51
CA CYS A 92 6.76 0.49 -3.58
C CYS A 92 6.18 -0.21 -4.81
N TRP A 93 6.79 -1.32 -5.15
CA TRP A 93 6.44 -2.08 -6.35
C TRP A 93 6.52 -3.56 -6.03
N SER A 94 5.63 -4.34 -6.61
CA SER A 94 5.60 -5.79 -6.40
C SER A 94 5.09 -6.48 -7.65
N LYS A 95 5.94 -7.28 -8.25
CA LYS A 95 5.58 -8.08 -9.42
C LYS A 95 4.46 -9.06 -9.07
N ARG A 96 4.55 -9.64 -7.88
CA ARG A 96 3.53 -10.59 -7.40
C ARG A 96 2.16 -9.94 -7.30
N LEU A 97 2.08 -8.73 -6.76
CA LEU A 97 0.81 -8.01 -6.66
C LEU A 97 0.26 -7.64 -8.03
N GLU A 98 1.13 -7.30 -8.98
CA GLU A 98 0.69 -7.03 -10.34
C GLU A 98 0.05 -8.25 -10.97
N VAL A 99 0.67 -9.43 -10.80
CA VAL A 99 0.12 -10.70 -11.32
C VAL A 99 -1.21 -11.04 -10.66
N ILE A 100 -1.32 -10.87 -9.35
CA ILE A 100 -2.57 -11.13 -8.62
C ILE A 100 -3.68 -10.21 -9.12
N ARG A 101 -3.39 -8.94 -9.34
CA ARG A 101 -4.38 -7.99 -9.87
C ARG A 101 -4.82 -8.38 -11.28
N GLU A 102 -3.88 -8.77 -12.14
CA GLU A 102 -4.20 -9.22 -13.51
C GLU A 102 -5.07 -10.47 -13.50
N GLU A 103 -4.77 -11.40 -12.60
CA GLU A 103 -5.56 -12.62 -12.42
C GLU A 103 -7.01 -12.29 -12.03
N LEU A 104 -7.21 -11.26 -11.24
CA LEU A 104 -8.53 -10.77 -10.85
C LEU A 104 -9.22 -9.93 -11.92
N GLY A 105 -8.55 -9.67 -13.04
CA GLY A 105 -9.07 -8.84 -14.12
C GLY A 105 -8.92 -7.35 -13.89
N LEU A 106 -8.03 -6.94 -13.00
CA LEU A 106 -7.80 -5.53 -12.71
C LEU A 106 -6.59 -5.00 -13.49
N PRO A 107 -6.68 -3.79 -14.04
CA PRO A 107 -5.56 -3.21 -14.78
C PRO A 107 -4.44 -2.73 -13.85
N ASN A 108 -3.20 -2.85 -14.31
CA ASN A 108 -2.04 -2.30 -13.62
C ASN A 108 -1.65 -0.99 -14.28
N ILE A 109 -2.29 0.08 -13.85
CA ILE A 109 -2.08 1.42 -14.36
C ILE A 109 -1.66 2.32 -13.20
N SER A 110 -0.68 3.17 -13.43
CA SER A 110 -0.23 4.14 -12.45
C SER A 110 -0.22 5.53 -13.09
N LYS A 111 -0.65 6.53 -12.30
CA LYS A 111 -0.68 7.93 -12.75
C LYS A 111 0.72 8.55 -12.74
N TYR A 112 1.68 7.92 -12.09
CA TYR A 112 3.01 8.47 -11.93
C TYR A 112 3.92 7.99 -13.04
N SER A 113 4.74 8.90 -13.56
CA SER A 113 5.61 8.62 -14.70
C SER A 113 6.91 7.90 -14.33
N MET A 114 7.28 7.90 -13.05
CA MET A 114 8.56 7.36 -12.60
C MET A 114 8.36 5.98 -11.98
N ILE A 115 8.24 4.98 -12.85
CA ILE A 115 8.10 3.58 -12.44
C ILE A 115 9.35 2.82 -12.88
N PRO A 116 9.96 1.99 -12.01
CA PRO A 116 11.09 1.17 -12.43
C PRO A 116 10.74 0.29 -13.64
N PRO A 117 11.69 0.04 -14.56
CA PRO A 117 11.38 -0.55 -15.87
C PRO A 117 10.64 -1.89 -15.84
N GLU A 118 10.84 -2.71 -14.81
CA GLU A 118 10.22 -4.04 -14.74
C GLU A 118 8.80 -4.02 -14.17
N PHE A 119 8.31 -2.86 -13.75
CA PHE A 119 7.02 -2.74 -13.07
C PHE A 119 6.04 -1.90 -13.85
N LYS A 120 4.75 -2.11 -13.59
CA LYS A 120 3.65 -1.42 -14.27
C LYS A 120 2.87 -0.51 -13.34
N LYS A 121 2.89 -0.78 -12.03
CA LYS A 121 2.06 -0.07 -11.06
C LYS A 121 2.84 0.29 -9.81
N THR A 122 2.69 1.54 -9.35
CA THR A 122 3.22 1.98 -8.07
C THR A 122 2.18 1.78 -6.99
N PHE A 123 2.61 1.15 -5.89
CA PHE A 123 1.84 1.02 -4.66
C PHE A 123 2.45 1.91 -3.60
N HIS A 124 1.76 2.07 -2.47
CA HIS A 124 2.18 2.98 -1.41
C HIS A 124 2.18 2.30 -0.05
N ILE A 125 3.16 2.70 0.78
CA ILE A 125 3.19 2.35 2.20
C ILE A 125 3.03 3.66 2.96
N THR A 126 1.86 3.90 3.55
CA THR A 126 1.63 5.10 4.34
C THR A 126 2.36 4.97 5.68
N ILE A 127 3.21 5.94 6.00
CA ILE A 127 4.03 5.92 7.20
C ILE A 127 3.62 6.97 8.23
N ALA A 128 2.94 8.02 7.81
CA ALA A 128 2.50 9.11 8.70
C ALA A 128 1.36 9.87 8.08
N LYS A 129 0.67 10.65 8.91
CA LYS A 129 -0.34 11.60 8.46
C LYS A 129 -0.15 12.93 9.20
N TYR A 130 -0.76 14.00 8.70
CA TYR A 130 -0.82 15.24 9.45
C TYR A 130 -1.73 15.07 10.65
N GLU A 131 -1.39 15.74 11.75
CA GLU A 131 -2.13 15.63 13.01
C GLU A 131 -3.62 15.98 12.85
N GLU A 132 -3.94 16.96 12.01
CA GLU A 132 -5.32 17.42 11.79
C GLU A 132 -6.14 16.51 10.88
N ILE A 133 -5.52 15.47 10.27
CA ILE A 133 -6.27 14.56 9.39
C ILE A 133 -7.03 13.54 10.24
N PHE A 134 -8.34 13.46 10.01
CA PHE A 134 -9.20 12.51 10.69
C PHE A 134 -9.16 11.15 10.00
N ASP A 135 -8.81 10.11 10.76
CA ASP A 135 -8.82 8.74 10.26
C ASP A 135 -10.18 8.09 10.47
N ASN A 136 -10.73 7.55 9.40
CA ASN A 136 -11.98 6.80 9.44
C ASN A 136 -11.76 5.37 9.96
N SER A 137 -12.83 4.57 9.97
CA SER A 137 -12.78 3.17 10.34
C SER A 137 -12.06 2.28 9.33
N LYS A 138 -11.66 2.83 8.19
CA LYS A 138 -10.93 2.09 7.14
C LYS A 138 -9.47 2.47 7.14
N PRO A 139 -8.58 1.56 6.66
CA PRO A 139 -7.17 1.90 6.51
C PRO A 139 -6.99 3.12 5.60
N PRO A 140 -6.05 4.03 5.92
CA PRO A 140 -5.83 5.22 5.10
C PRO A 140 -5.27 4.88 3.72
N GLU A 141 -5.62 5.72 2.74
CA GLU A 141 -5.14 5.63 1.37
C GLU A 141 -4.33 6.88 1.03
N PRO A 142 -3.09 6.76 0.55
CA PRO A 142 -2.31 7.91 0.13
C PRO A 142 -2.84 8.56 -1.14
#